data_b3daa67ceaf7db3d6efae76b2e0402b9
#
_entry.id   b3daa67ceaf7db3d6efae76b2e0402b9
#
_cell.length_a   1.000
_cell.length_b   1.000
_cell.length_c   1.000
_cell.angle_alpha   90.00
_cell.angle_beta   90.00
_cell.angle_gamma   90.00
#
_symmetry.space_group_name_H-M   'P 1'
#
loop_
_entity.id
_entity.type
_entity.pdbx_description
1 polymer ?
#
loop_
_entity_poly.entity_id
_entity_poly.type
_entity_poly.pdbx_seq_one_letter_code
_entity_poly.pdbx_strand_id
1 'polypeptide(L)'
;LTAWATLLLFAILPAYLKILAIFCNGLPLGMVWGMVVRYLEGRHTSELLLAGLSCSYILASGEVKSVGAWLMNDVGVAEFWMPFATGAIFLIPFFLAVFLLSQLPPPTSEDIRLRSERSIMGRGERWKFLRTFLPGMILLCLAYFFLTAYRDFRDIYQSELFLEMGVTDSSAFSRTERPIAFGVIASLVVLYFIRNNRLGLIGAYVIMLGGLALMGGSTLLFQLGQIEGETWMILSGLGAYLAYVPYGSVLFDRTIAYTHFAGTAVFAIYLTDAIGYTGSVGIQLFKDLFQGDSSRLGFMLGFTNFMAILGFVLLLLSLLYFLRVKPASTPQATSPEPGSST
;
A
#
# COMPACT_ATOMS: atom_id res chain seq x y z
N LEU A 1 5.70 9.31 -20.33
CA LEU A 1 5.87 10.60 -21.03
C LEU A 1 4.59 11.45 -20.96
N THR A 2 3.40 10.91 -21.22
CA THR A 2 2.14 11.68 -21.17
C THR A 2 1.94 12.35 -19.80
N ALA A 3 2.15 11.62 -18.69
CA ALA A 3 2.06 12.18 -17.34
C ALA A 3 3.05 13.35 -17.14
N TRP A 4 4.28 13.23 -17.63
CA TRP A 4 5.25 14.32 -17.52
C TRP A 4 4.88 15.53 -18.39
N ALA A 5 4.37 15.31 -19.61
CA ALA A 5 3.90 16.40 -20.47
C ALA A 5 2.73 17.17 -19.83
N THR A 6 1.84 16.51 -19.10
CA THR A 6 0.76 17.19 -18.37
C THR A 6 1.25 18.03 -17.19
N LEU A 7 2.43 17.72 -16.60
CA LEU A 7 3.07 18.60 -15.60
C LEU A 7 3.60 19.89 -16.24
N LEU A 8 4.05 19.85 -17.50
CA LEU A 8 4.36 21.07 -18.24
C LEU A 8 3.10 21.92 -18.45
N LEU A 9 1.97 21.29 -18.82
CA LEU A 9 0.70 22.01 -18.92
C LEU A 9 0.29 22.62 -17.58
N PHE A 10 0.48 21.89 -16.48
CA PHE A 10 0.23 22.41 -15.14
C PHE A 10 1.06 23.66 -14.82
N ALA A 11 2.32 23.71 -15.27
CA ALA A 11 3.19 24.87 -15.06
C ALA A 11 2.72 26.12 -15.82
N ILE A 12 2.27 25.96 -17.08
CA ILE A 12 2.01 27.11 -17.98
C ILE A 12 0.53 27.54 -18.04
N LEU A 13 -0.42 26.66 -17.68
CA LEU A 13 -1.84 26.97 -17.80
C LEU A 13 -2.34 27.90 -16.67
N PRO A 14 -3.41 28.69 -16.91
CA PRO A 14 -4.04 29.49 -15.88
C PRO A 14 -4.69 28.61 -14.80
N ALA A 15 -4.89 29.17 -13.59
CA ALA A 15 -5.26 28.44 -12.37
C ALA A 15 -6.46 27.48 -12.55
N TYR A 16 -7.51 27.91 -13.27
CA TYR A 16 -8.72 27.09 -13.48
C TYR A 16 -8.49 25.87 -14.39
N LEU A 17 -7.48 25.88 -15.27
CA LEU A 17 -7.14 24.74 -16.13
C LEU A 17 -6.09 23.80 -15.49
N LYS A 18 -5.42 24.23 -14.42
CA LYS A 18 -4.45 23.38 -13.70
C LYS A 18 -5.11 22.12 -13.13
N ILE A 19 -6.36 22.20 -12.67
CA ILE A 19 -7.14 21.06 -12.17
C ILE A 19 -7.28 20.01 -13.28
N LEU A 20 -7.60 20.43 -14.51
CA LEU A 20 -7.70 19.53 -15.66
C LEU A 20 -6.34 18.91 -16.01
N ALA A 21 -5.26 19.68 -15.94
CA ALA A 21 -3.90 19.17 -16.21
C ALA A 21 -3.52 18.07 -15.20
N ILE A 22 -3.80 18.25 -13.91
CA ILE A 22 -3.55 17.24 -12.86
C ILE A 22 -4.46 16.01 -13.03
N PHE A 23 -5.73 16.20 -13.39
CA PHE A 23 -6.61 15.09 -13.71
C PHE A 23 -6.06 14.26 -14.88
N CYS A 24 -5.64 14.88 -15.96
CA CYS A 24 -5.02 14.22 -17.11
C CYS A 24 -3.67 13.56 -16.75
N ASN A 25 -2.93 14.08 -15.76
CA ASN A 25 -1.73 13.47 -15.22
C ASN A 25 -2.04 12.13 -14.53
N GLY A 26 -3.10 12.07 -13.73
CA GLY A 26 -3.49 10.87 -12.98
C GLY A 26 -3.89 9.68 -13.87
N LEU A 27 -4.51 9.92 -15.05
CA LEU A 27 -5.01 8.86 -15.91
C LEU A 27 -3.93 7.84 -16.33
N PRO A 28 -2.79 8.22 -16.93
CA PRO A 28 -1.74 7.27 -17.28
C PRO A 28 -1.05 6.68 -16.05
N LEU A 29 -0.94 7.41 -14.94
CA LEU A 29 -0.32 6.91 -13.72
C LEU A 29 -1.11 5.76 -13.09
N GLY A 30 -2.44 5.78 -13.17
CA GLY A 30 -3.30 4.70 -12.69
C GLY A 30 -3.06 3.35 -13.37
N MET A 31 -2.46 3.34 -14.58
CA MET A 31 -2.14 2.10 -15.31
C MET A 31 -0.76 1.54 -14.99
N VAL A 32 0.17 2.35 -14.49
CA VAL A 32 1.60 1.98 -14.34
C VAL A 32 1.76 0.80 -13.40
N TRP A 33 1.07 0.80 -12.26
CA TRP A 33 1.13 -0.30 -11.30
C TRP A 33 0.77 -1.65 -11.94
N GLY A 34 -0.37 -1.73 -12.59
CA GLY A 34 -0.83 -2.96 -13.24
C GLY A 34 0.11 -3.43 -14.36
N MET A 35 0.70 -2.49 -15.12
CA MET A 35 1.69 -2.82 -16.15
C MET A 35 2.96 -3.43 -15.55
N VAL A 36 3.50 -2.85 -14.48
CA VAL A 36 4.72 -3.37 -13.81
C VAL A 36 4.43 -4.72 -13.16
N VAL A 37 3.33 -4.85 -12.44
CA VAL A 37 2.91 -6.12 -11.80
C VAL A 37 2.83 -7.25 -12.81
N ARG A 38 2.34 -6.99 -14.02
CA ARG A 38 2.24 -7.99 -15.10
C ARG A 38 3.60 -8.61 -15.47
N TYR A 39 4.71 -7.86 -15.36
CA TYR A 39 6.07 -8.40 -15.59
C TYR A 39 6.56 -9.26 -14.43
N LEU A 40 6.08 -9.01 -13.21
CA LEU A 40 6.54 -9.65 -11.99
C LEU A 40 5.69 -10.87 -11.59
N GLU A 41 4.43 -10.90 -12.03
CA GLU A 41 3.51 -12.00 -11.75
C GLU A 41 3.92 -13.32 -12.42
N GLY A 42 3.50 -14.44 -11.80
CA GLY A 42 3.66 -15.77 -12.37
C GLY A 42 5.07 -16.34 -12.25
N ARG A 43 5.91 -15.77 -11.38
CA ARG A 43 7.25 -16.26 -11.04
C ARG A 43 7.24 -16.90 -9.66
N HIS A 44 8.12 -17.86 -9.42
CA HIS A 44 8.32 -18.45 -8.09
C HIS A 44 8.63 -17.38 -7.02
N THR A 45 9.29 -16.29 -7.41
CA THR A 45 9.68 -15.17 -6.54
C THR A 45 8.70 -14.00 -6.57
N SER A 46 7.50 -14.15 -7.15
CA SER A 46 6.53 -13.04 -7.32
C SER A 46 6.20 -12.32 -6.02
N GLU A 47 6.02 -13.04 -4.91
CA GLU A 47 5.72 -12.44 -3.60
C GLU A 47 6.84 -11.49 -3.14
N LEU A 48 8.11 -11.91 -3.29
CA LEU A 48 9.27 -11.08 -2.94
C LEU A 48 9.39 -9.87 -3.85
N LEU A 49 9.18 -10.06 -5.15
CA LEU A 49 9.23 -8.96 -6.14
C LEU A 49 8.12 -7.93 -5.91
N LEU A 50 6.91 -8.38 -5.60
CA LEU A 50 5.78 -7.50 -5.27
C LEU A 50 5.98 -6.78 -3.93
N ALA A 51 6.58 -7.46 -2.94
CA ALA A 51 6.98 -6.82 -1.70
C ALA A 51 8.04 -5.72 -1.94
N GLY A 52 9.08 -6.01 -2.74
CA GLY A 52 10.08 -5.03 -3.16
C GLY A 52 9.47 -3.85 -3.92
N LEU A 53 8.54 -4.12 -4.84
CA LEU A 53 7.78 -3.09 -5.54
C LEU A 53 6.98 -2.22 -4.59
N SER A 54 6.31 -2.83 -3.58
CA SER A 54 5.56 -2.09 -2.56
C SER A 54 6.45 -1.19 -1.71
N CYS A 55 7.66 -1.62 -1.39
CA CYS A 55 8.61 -0.80 -0.63
C CYS A 55 9.23 0.31 -1.49
N SER A 56 9.37 0.07 -2.81
CA SER A 56 9.95 1.06 -3.72
C SER A 56 9.13 2.35 -3.81
N TYR A 57 7.79 2.29 -3.73
CA TYR A 57 6.98 3.50 -3.75
C TYR A 57 7.10 4.32 -2.45
N ILE A 58 7.34 3.66 -1.29
CA ILE A 58 7.59 4.38 -0.03
C ILE A 58 8.89 5.17 -0.17
N LEU A 59 9.96 4.50 -0.60
CA LEU A 59 11.26 5.12 -0.81
C LEU A 59 11.19 6.25 -1.84
N ALA A 60 10.55 5.99 -3.00
CA ALA A 60 10.42 6.95 -4.07
C ALA A 60 9.63 8.20 -3.65
N SER A 61 8.58 8.06 -2.82
CA SER A 61 7.83 9.20 -2.30
C SER A 61 8.73 10.18 -1.54
N GLY A 62 9.56 9.66 -0.63
CA GLY A 62 10.51 10.49 0.13
C GLY A 62 11.57 11.16 -0.75
N GLU A 63 12.18 10.41 -1.66
CA GLU A 63 13.23 10.95 -2.55
C GLU A 63 12.68 12.02 -3.49
N VAL A 64 11.53 11.79 -4.11
CA VAL A 64 10.91 12.74 -5.04
C VAL A 64 10.51 14.03 -4.33
N LYS A 65 9.95 13.94 -3.12
CA LYS A 65 9.59 15.10 -2.30
C LYS A 65 10.82 15.89 -1.85
N SER A 66 11.90 15.21 -1.45
CA SER A 66 13.17 15.86 -1.10
C SER A 66 13.76 16.63 -2.28
N VAL A 67 13.77 16.03 -3.47
CA VAL A 67 14.23 16.71 -4.69
C VAL A 67 13.34 17.90 -5.04
N GLY A 68 12.02 17.76 -4.92
CA GLY A 68 11.08 18.85 -5.14
C GLY A 68 11.30 20.01 -4.16
N ALA A 69 11.45 19.72 -2.88
CA ALA A 69 11.74 20.72 -1.85
C ALA A 69 13.08 21.41 -2.08
N TRP A 70 14.13 20.66 -2.42
CA TRP A 70 15.44 21.20 -2.78
C TRP A 70 15.37 22.14 -4.01
N LEU A 71 14.64 21.74 -5.05
CA LEU A 71 14.44 22.61 -6.22
C LEU A 71 13.77 23.95 -5.88
N MET A 72 12.80 23.95 -4.96
CA MET A 72 12.12 25.16 -4.54
C MET A 72 12.96 25.99 -3.57
N ASN A 73 13.50 25.38 -2.54
CA ASN A 73 14.13 26.07 -1.42
C ASN A 73 15.57 26.50 -1.70
N ASP A 74 16.35 25.63 -2.37
CA ASP A 74 17.80 25.84 -2.59
C ASP A 74 18.12 26.34 -4.00
N VAL A 75 17.39 25.85 -5.03
CA VAL A 75 17.61 26.26 -6.43
C VAL A 75 16.74 27.45 -6.83
N GLY A 76 15.60 27.68 -6.13
CA GLY A 76 14.69 28.78 -6.41
C GLY A 76 13.74 28.54 -7.59
N VAL A 77 13.43 27.27 -7.91
CA VAL A 77 12.44 26.91 -8.93
C VAL A 77 11.03 27.32 -8.43
N ALA A 78 10.29 28.03 -9.27
CA ALA A 78 8.93 28.43 -8.92
C ALA A 78 8.01 27.23 -8.66
N GLU A 79 7.09 27.37 -7.69
CA GLU A 79 6.20 26.32 -7.18
C GLU A 79 5.51 25.51 -8.31
N PHE A 80 4.92 26.20 -9.29
CA PHE A 80 4.20 25.52 -10.39
C PHE A 80 5.12 24.82 -11.40
N TRP A 81 6.40 25.19 -11.46
CA TRP A 81 7.41 24.53 -12.31
C TRP A 81 8.10 23.36 -11.63
N MET A 82 8.06 23.32 -10.29
CA MET A 82 8.74 22.29 -9.51
C MET A 82 8.35 20.87 -9.91
N PRO A 83 7.05 20.50 -10.10
CA PRO A 83 6.68 19.14 -10.48
C PRO A 83 7.27 18.71 -11.84
N PHE A 84 7.28 19.62 -12.83
CA PHE A 84 7.85 19.37 -14.14
C PHE A 84 9.38 19.20 -14.06
N ALA A 85 10.07 20.06 -13.32
CA ALA A 85 11.52 20.01 -13.14
C ALA A 85 11.95 18.74 -12.39
N THR A 86 11.24 18.38 -11.32
CA THR A 86 11.45 17.13 -10.59
C THR A 86 11.27 15.92 -11.51
N GLY A 87 10.19 15.89 -12.29
CA GLY A 87 9.94 14.85 -13.27
C GLY A 87 11.05 14.73 -14.31
N ALA A 88 11.63 15.87 -14.76
CA ALA A 88 12.76 15.87 -15.71
C ALA A 88 14.00 15.18 -15.15
N ILE A 89 14.33 15.43 -13.88
CA ILE A 89 15.46 14.77 -13.19
C ILE A 89 15.27 13.25 -13.16
N PHE A 90 14.05 12.81 -12.86
CA PHE A 90 13.73 11.39 -12.76
C PHE A 90 13.47 10.67 -14.10
N LEU A 91 13.50 11.37 -15.25
CA LEU A 91 13.36 10.72 -16.56
C LEU A 91 14.51 9.74 -16.87
N ILE A 92 15.73 10.08 -16.51
CA ILE A 92 16.90 9.21 -16.76
C ILE A 92 16.76 7.90 -15.97
N PRO A 93 16.62 7.89 -14.63
CA PRO A 93 16.41 6.67 -13.88
C PRO A 93 15.11 5.93 -14.30
N PHE A 94 14.07 6.63 -14.72
CA PHE A 94 12.86 6.03 -15.25
C PHE A 94 13.12 5.21 -16.53
N PHE A 95 13.79 5.79 -17.51
CA PHE A 95 14.12 5.06 -18.74
C PHE A 95 15.06 3.88 -18.49
N LEU A 96 16.02 4.04 -17.58
CA LEU A 96 16.88 2.94 -17.15
C LEU A 96 16.06 1.82 -16.51
N ALA A 97 15.12 2.14 -15.61
CA ALA A 97 14.25 1.16 -14.97
C ALA A 97 13.35 0.43 -16.00
N VAL A 98 12.77 1.15 -16.97
CA VAL A 98 11.98 0.56 -18.06
C VAL A 98 12.84 -0.36 -18.92
N PHE A 99 14.04 0.07 -19.26
CA PHE A 99 14.99 -0.76 -20.01
C PHE A 99 15.34 -2.05 -19.26
N LEU A 100 15.69 -1.96 -17.96
CA LEU A 100 15.99 -3.13 -17.13
C LEU A 100 14.77 -4.06 -17.01
N LEU A 101 13.59 -3.50 -16.83
CA LEU A 101 12.33 -4.27 -16.78
C LEU A 101 12.07 -5.02 -18.09
N SER A 102 12.38 -4.39 -19.23
CA SER A 102 12.22 -5.02 -20.55
C SER A 102 13.21 -6.18 -20.82
N GLN A 103 14.31 -6.25 -20.07
CA GLN A 103 15.29 -7.35 -20.16
C GLN A 103 14.88 -8.59 -19.34
N LEU A 104 13.80 -8.52 -18.55
CA LEU A 104 13.35 -9.68 -17.77
C LEU A 104 12.95 -10.82 -18.71
N PRO A 105 13.55 -12.02 -18.54
CA PRO A 105 13.16 -13.18 -19.34
C PRO A 105 11.71 -13.57 -19.06
N PRO A 106 11.01 -14.24 -20.00
CA PRO A 106 9.68 -14.77 -19.74
C PRO A 106 9.72 -15.79 -18.58
N PRO A 107 8.58 -16.05 -17.91
CA PRO A 107 8.48 -17.08 -16.88
C PRO A 107 8.98 -18.42 -17.40
N THR A 108 9.73 -19.17 -16.57
CA THR A 108 10.25 -20.49 -16.91
C THR A 108 9.12 -21.54 -16.96
N SER A 109 9.39 -22.69 -17.57
CA SER A 109 8.45 -23.82 -17.56
C SER A 109 8.14 -24.31 -16.14
N GLU A 110 9.08 -24.15 -15.20
CA GLU A 110 8.89 -24.45 -13.79
C GLU A 110 7.98 -23.41 -13.11
N ASP A 111 8.17 -22.12 -13.39
CA ASP A 111 7.27 -21.06 -12.93
C ASP A 111 5.83 -21.31 -13.41
N ILE A 112 5.66 -21.71 -14.68
CA ILE A 112 4.35 -22.02 -15.26
C ILE A 112 3.73 -23.25 -14.59
N ARG A 113 4.52 -24.28 -14.28
CA ARG A 113 4.06 -25.52 -13.63
C ARG A 113 3.69 -25.30 -12.17
N LEU A 114 4.44 -24.45 -11.46
CA LEU A 114 4.17 -24.08 -10.06
C LEU A 114 3.07 -23.02 -9.93
N ARG A 115 2.71 -22.40 -11.04
CA ARG A 115 1.59 -21.49 -11.12
C ARG A 115 0.32 -22.28 -10.84
N SER A 116 -0.21 -22.19 -9.63
CA SER A 116 -1.60 -22.59 -9.40
C SER A 116 -2.45 -21.89 -10.46
N GLU A 117 -3.23 -22.65 -11.24
CA GLU A 117 -4.18 -22.07 -12.18
C GLU A 117 -5.03 -21.05 -11.41
N ARG A 118 -4.68 -19.78 -11.55
CA ARG A 118 -5.48 -18.70 -11.00
C ARG A 118 -6.72 -18.62 -11.88
N SER A 119 -7.73 -19.40 -11.54
CA SER A 119 -9.02 -19.33 -12.21
C SER A 119 -9.55 -17.90 -12.02
N ILE A 120 -9.79 -17.22 -13.14
CA ILE A 120 -10.43 -15.91 -13.10
C ILE A 120 -11.78 -16.11 -12.42
N MET A 121 -11.93 -15.55 -11.20
CA MET A 121 -13.19 -15.67 -10.46
C MET A 121 -14.33 -15.05 -11.26
N GLY A 122 -15.25 -15.87 -11.71
CA GLY A 122 -16.48 -15.43 -12.33
C GLY A 122 -17.38 -14.68 -11.34
N ARG A 123 -18.45 -14.02 -11.82
CA ARG A 123 -19.37 -13.25 -10.98
C ARG A 123 -19.97 -14.08 -9.82
N GLY A 124 -20.32 -15.35 -10.10
CA GLY A 124 -20.85 -16.28 -9.09
C GLY A 124 -19.84 -16.63 -8.01
N GLU A 125 -18.59 -16.87 -8.37
CA GLU A 125 -17.51 -17.21 -7.44
C GLU A 125 -17.13 -16.04 -6.54
N ARG A 126 -17.10 -14.81 -7.08
CA ARG A 126 -16.88 -13.58 -6.31
C ARG A 126 -17.97 -13.41 -5.25
N TRP A 127 -19.22 -13.65 -5.64
CA TRP A 127 -20.36 -13.57 -4.72
C TRP A 127 -20.33 -14.66 -3.65
N LYS A 128 -19.93 -15.88 -4.03
CA LYS A 128 -19.74 -17.00 -3.09
C LYS A 128 -18.63 -16.68 -2.08
N PHE A 129 -17.49 -16.13 -2.55
CA PHE A 129 -16.39 -15.69 -1.69
C PHE A 129 -16.87 -14.66 -0.66
N LEU A 130 -17.53 -13.60 -1.12
CA LEU A 130 -18.07 -12.57 -0.24
C LEU A 130 -19.05 -13.12 0.80
N ARG A 131 -19.99 -13.96 0.39
CA ARG A 131 -20.95 -14.58 1.33
C ARG A 131 -20.26 -15.48 2.35
N THR A 132 -19.26 -16.23 1.94
CA THR A 132 -18.54 -17.15 2.81
C THR A 132 -17.73 -16.42 3.87
N PHE A 133 -17.08 -15.32 3.50
CA PHE A 133 -16.16 -14.58 4.38
C PHE A 133 -16.68 -13.20 4.79
N LEU A 134 -17.98 -12.94 4.64
CA LEU A 134 -18.57 -11.61 4.79
C LEU A 134 -18.15 -10.89 6.09
N PRO A 135 -18.24 -11.50 7.30
CA PRO A 135 -17.86 -10.78 8.51
C PRO A 135 -16.38 -10.40 8.54
N GLY A 136 -15.50 -11.33 8.15
CA GLY A 136 -14.05 -11.06 8.08
C GLY A 136 -13.71 -10.00 7.04
N MET A 137 -14.36 -10.06 5.86
CA MET A 137 -14.15 -9.07 4.79
C MET A 137 -14.65 -7.68 5.17
N ILE A 138 -15.80 -7.56 5.87
CA ILE A 138 -16.28 -6.25 6.39
C ILE A 138 -15.24 -5.66 7.33
N LEU A 139 -14.72 -6.43 8.28
CA LEU A 139 -13.70 -5.98 9.23
C LEU A 139 -12.42 -5.52 8.53
N LEU A 140 -11.96 -6.31 7.54
CA LEU A 140 -10.79 -5.97 6.74
C LEU A 140 -11.01 -4.73 5.88
N CYS A 141 -12.13 -4.65 5.17
CA CYS A 141 -12.47 -3.50 4.34
C CYS A 141 -12.57 -2.21 5.16
N LEU A 142 -13.18 -2.28 6.35
CA LEU A 142 -13.32 -1.12 7.22
C LEU A 142 -11.96 -0.67 7.79
N ALA A 143 -11.13 -1.62 8.22
CA ALA A 143 -9.76 -1.31 8.65
C ALA A 143 -8.94 -0.69 7.51
N TYR A 144 -9.02 -1.25 6.31
CA TYR A 144 -8.29 -0.77 5.15
C TYR A 144 -8.77 0.60 4.65
N PHE A 145 -10.08 0.88 4.75
CA PHE A 145 -10.67 2.19 4.48
C PHE A 145 -9.97 3.29 5.27
N PHE A 146 -9.87 3.11 6.58
CA PHE A 146 -9.22 4.10 7.45
C PHE A 146 -7.70 4.10 7.32
N LEU A 147 -7.06 2.94 7.10
CA LEU A 147 -5.61 2.85 6.86
C LEU A 147 -5.19 3.60 5.59
N THR A 148 -5.95 3.43 4.51
CA THR A 148 -5.69 4.14 3.25
C THR A 148 -5.88 5.64 3.43
N ALA A 149 -6.98 6.04 4.08
CA ALA A 149 -7.25 7.43 4.40
C ALA A 149 -6.13 8.06 5.24
N TYR A 150 -5.65 7.35 6.28
CA TYR A 150 -4.54 7.78 7.13
C TYR A 150 -3.24 7.94 6.35
N ARG A 151 -2.87 6.90 5.58
CA ARG A 151 -1.65 6.90 4.77
C ARG A 151 -1.64 8.07 3.79
N ASP A 152 -2.72 8.27 3.05
CA ASP A 152 -2.82 9.30 2.03
C ASP A 152 -2.84 10.70 2.66
N PHE A 153 -3.52 10.89 3.79
CA PHE A 153 -3.47 12.15 4.53
C PHE A 153 -2.04 12.48 4.97
N ARG A 154 -1.34 11.50 5.57
CA ARG A 154 0.07 11.66 5.96
C ARG A 154 0.97 12.01 4.77
N ASP A 155 0.77 11.35 3.63
CA ASP A 155 1.60 11.55 2.44
C ASP A 155 1.34 12.90 1.76
N ILE A 156 0.08 13.30 1.63
CA ILE A 156 -0.31 14.55 0.97
C ILE A 156 0.09 15.77 1.81
N TYR A 157 -0.16 15.74 3.11
CA TYR A 157 0.10 16.88 4.01
C TYR A 157 1.45 16.80 4.74
N GLN A 158 2.38 15.96 4.29
CA GLN A 158 3.67 15.75 4.93
C GLN A 158 4.49 17.03 5.06
N SER A 159 4.43 17.91 4.04
CA SER A 159 5.12 19.20 4.06
C SER A 159 4.60 20.12 5.17
N GLU A 160 3.28 20.24 5.28
CA GLU A 160 2.65 21.06 6.30
C GLU A 160 2.85 20.47 7.71
N LEU A 161 2.82 19.15 7.84
CA LEU A 161 3.13 18.48 9.10
C LEU A 161 4.56 18.79 9.56
N PHE A 162 5.55 18.74 8.66
CA PHE A 162 6.92 19.11 8.97
C PHE A 162 7.04 20.58 9.35
N LEU A 163 6.39 21.49 8.62
CA LEU A 163 6.39 22.92 8.95
C LEU A 163 5.79 23.19 10.33
N GLU A 164 4.66 22.58 10.68
CA GLU A 164 4.04 22.71 12.01
C GLU A 164 4.93 22.13 13.15
N MET A 165 5.80 21.15 12.83
CA MET A 165 6.79 20.60 13.77
C MET A 165 8.12 21.38 13.77
N GLY A 166 8.26 22.43 12.96
CA GLY A 166 9.49 23.23 12.86
C GLY A 166 10.59 22.57 12.02
N VAL A 167 10.29 21.55 11.21
CA VAL A 167 11.22 20.86 10.33
C VAL A 167 11.17 21.52 8.95
N THR A 168 12.25 22.19 8.55
CA THR A 168 12.32 22.95 7.28
C THR A 168 13.35 22.36 6.29
N ASP A 169 14.10 21.35 6.70
CA ASP A 169 15.13 20.71 5.90
C ASP A 169 14.51 19.92 4.73
N SER A 170 14.92 20.22 3.49
CA SER A 170 14.48 19.55 2.27
C SER A 170 14.76 18.04 2.28
N SER A 171 15.79 17.57 3.00
CA SER A 171 16.12 16.15 3.13
C SER A 171 15.24 15.39 4.12
N ALA A 172 14.42 16.07 4.92
CA ALA A 172 13.58 15.44 5.95
C ALA A 172 12.64 14.37 5.36
N PHE A 173 12.13 14.58 4.15
CA PHE A 173 11.27 13.60 3.48
C PHE A 173 11.98 12.27 3.24
N SER A 174 13.16 12.28 2.61
CA SER A 174 13.91 11.05 2.36
C SER A 174 14.46 10.44 3.64
N ARG A 175 14.88 11.26 4.61
CA ARG A 175 15.40 10.84 5.91
C ARG A 175 14.34 10.09 6.74
N THR A 176 13.07 10.47 6.62
CA THR A 176 11.96 9.78 7.30
C THR A 176 11.45 8.56 6.54
N GLU A 177 11.37 8.60 5.21
CA GLU A 177 10.80 7.49 4.44
C GLU A 177 11.76 6.30 4.24
N ARG A 178 13.08 6.53 4.20
CA ARG A 178 14.07 5.44 4.08
C ARG A 178 13.98 4.40 5.20
N PRO A 179 14.01 4.76 6.50
CA PRO A 179 13.86 3.78 7.58
C PRO A 179 12.53 3.02 7.52
N ILE A 180 11.45 3.70 7.11
CA ILE A 180 10.13 3.08 6.94
C ILE A 180 10.20 1.98 5.86
N ALA A 181 10.72 2.30 4.67
CA ALA A 181 10.83 1.35 3.58
C ALA A 181 11.66 0.11 3.99
N PHE A 182 12.82 0.31 4.61
CA PHE A 182 13.67 -0.80 5.08
C PHE A 182 13.00 -1.62 6.18
N GLY A 183 12.29 -0.99 7.12
CA GLY A 183 11.55 -1.69 8.17
C GLY A 183 10.42 -2.56 7.62
N VAL A 184 9.69 -2.07 6.62
CA VAL A 184 8.64 -2.82 5.92
C VAL A 184 9.23 -4.00 5.16
N ILE A 185 10.31 -3.81 4.37
CA ILE A 185 11.00 -4.90 3.67
C ILE A 185 11.43 -5.99 4.65
N ALA A 186 12.12 -5.61 5.73
CA ALA A 186 12.60 -6.56 6.72
C ALA A 186 11.45 -7.41 7.30
N SER A 187 10.31 -6.78 7.59
CA SER A 187 9.13 -7.47 8.13
C SER A 187 8.50 -8.44 7.13
N LEU A 188 8.42 -8.07 5.85
CA LEU A 188 7.88 -8.94 4.78
C LEU A 188 8.81 -10.11 4.48
N VAL A 189 10.14 -9.89 4.51
CA VAL A 189 11.13 -10.97 4.34
C VAL A 189 10.97 -12.01 5.44
N VAL A 190 10.71 -11.62 6.69
CA VAL A 190 10.43 -12.57 7.78
C VAL A 190 9.20 -13.43 7.46
N LEU A 191 8.13 -12.84 6.93
CA LEU A 191 6.93 -13.59 6.53
C LEU A 191 7.18 -14.57 5.38
N TYR A 192 8.06 -14.25 4.45
CA TYR A 192 8.42 -15.11 3.32
C TYR A 192 9.00 -16.45 3.78
N PHE A 193 9.78 -16.49 4.88
CA PHE A 193 10.33 -17.74 5.41
C PHE A 193 9.30 -18.65 6.09
N ILE A 194 8.09 -18.15 6.39
CA ILE A 194 7.04 -18.95 7.03
C ILE A 194 6.28 -19.76 5.96
N ARG A 195 6.60 -21.05 5.84
CA ARG A 195 5.98 -21.96 4.87
C ARG A 195 4.56 -22.38 5.22
N ASN A 196 4.23 -22.47 6.50
CA ASN A 196 2.90 -22.88 6.97
C ASN A 196 1.90 -21.75 6.78
N ASN A 197 0.83 -21.97 6.01
CA ASN A 197 -0.17 -20.95 5.67
C ASN A 197 -0.90 -20.40 6.90
N ARG A 198 -1.20 -21.22 7.90
CA ARG A 198 -1.82 -20.76 9.16
C ARG A 198 -0.88 -19.84 9.95
N LEU A 199 0.38 -20.27 10.10
CA LEU A 199 1.39 -19.45 10.79
C LEU A 199 1.72 -18.19 9.98
N GLY A 200 1.74 -18.27 8.65
CA GLY A 200 1.91 -17.11 7.78
C GLY A 200 0.78 -16.10 7.91
N LEU A 201 -0.47 -16.58 7.99
CA LEU A 201 -1.63 -15.72 8.24
C LEU A 201 -1.54 -15.05 9.61
N ILE A 202 -1.26 -15.82 10.68
CA ILE A 202 -1.07 -15.25 12.02
C ILE A 202 0.08 -14.25 12.03
N GLY A 203 1.21 -14.56 11.38
CA GLY A 203 2.37 -13.69 11.27
C GLY A 203 2.04 -12.36 10.58
N ALA A 204 1.26 -12.40 9.49
CA ALA A 204 0.78 -11.18 8.82
C ALA A 204 -0.05 -10.31 9.78
N TYR A 205 -1.01 -10.88 10.48
CA TYR A 205 -1.80 -10.13 11.48
C TYR A 205 -0.96 -9.64 12.66
N VAL A 206 0.02 -10.39 13.12
CA VAL A 206 0.92 -9.94 14.21
C VAL A 206 1.73 -8.71 13.77
N ILE A 207 2.26 -8.70 12.54
CA ILE A 207 2.95 -7.53 11.98
C ILE A 207 1.99 -6.35 11.88
N MET A 208 0.78 -6.55 11.37
CA MET A 208 -0.22 -5.50 11.21
C MET A 208 -0.66 -4.90 12.57
N LEU A 209 -0.95 -5.76 13.56
CA LEU A 209 -1.31 -5.33 14.92
C LEU A 209 -0.14 -4.65 15.62
N GLY A 210 1.08 -5.18 15.46
CA GLY A 210 2.31 -4.56 15.95
C GLY A 210 2.55 -3.18 15.33
N GLY A 211 2.26 -3.03 14.04
CA GLY A 211 2.30 -1.74 13.34
C GLY A 211 1.33 -0.72 13.95
N LEU A 212 0.09 -1.10 14.21
CA LEU A 212 -0.91 -0.21 14.84
C LEU A 212 -0.54 0.14 16.29
N ALA A 213 0.01 -0.82 17.04
CA ALA A 213 0.51 -0.57 18.39
C ALA A 213 1.71 0.40 18.38
N LEU A 214 2.64 0.25 17.42
CA LEU A 214 3.76 1.17 17.21
C LEU A 214 3.26 2.57 16.86
N MET A 215 2.27 2.68 15.97
CA MET A 215 1.66 3.93 15.57
C MET A 215 1.03 4.69 16.76
N GLY A 216 0.23 4.00 17.56
CA GLY A 216 -0.40 4.59 18.76
C GLY A 216 0.63 4.90 19.86
N GLY A 217 1.55 3.96 20.13
CA GLY A 217 2.59 4.14 21.15
C GLY A 217 3.54 5.30 20.85
N SER A 218 4.00 5.41 19.58
CA SER A 218 4.86 6.53 19.16
C SER A 218 4.12 7.87 19.24
N THR A 219 2.84 7.90 18.94
CA THR A 219 2.02 9.11 19.05
C THR A 219 1.86 9.57 20.49
N LEU A 220 1.66 8.62 21.41
CA LEU A 220 1.63 8.93 22.85
C LEU A 220 2.97 9.48 23.33
N LEU A 221 4.10 8.87 22.93
CA LEU A 221 5.44 9.35 23.29
C LEU A 221 5.72 10.77 22.75
N PHE A 222 5.27 11.05 21.53
CA PHE A 222 5.39 12.38 20.94
C PHE A 222 4.53 13.43 21.69
N GLN A 223 3.28 13.09 22.03
CA GLN A 223 2.39 13.96 22.81
C GLN A 223 2.93 14.23 24.22
N LEU A 224 3.69 13.28 24.81
CA LEU A 224 4.37 13.44 26.09
C LEU A 224 5.72 14.19 25.97
N GLY A 225 6.13 14.60 24.76
CA GLY A 225 7.40 15.28 24.53
C GLY A 225 8.66 14.40 24.71
N GLN A 226 8.50 13.06 24.64
CA GLN A 226 9.62 12.11 24.83
C GLN A 226 10.36 11.79 23.54
N ILE A 227 9.75 12.05 22.36
CA ILE A 227 10.37 11.89 21.05
C ILE A 227 10.12 13.11 20.18
N GLU A 228 11.05 13.39 19.27
CA GLU A 228 10.95 14.49 18.31
C GLU A 228 9.98 14.19 17.17
N GLY A 229 9.54 15.24 16.46
CA GLY A 229 8.57 15.13 15.37
C GLY A 229 9.04 14.22 14.22
N GLU A 230 10.32 14.27 13.82
CA GLU A 230 10.85 13.37 12.78
C GLU A 230 10.82 11.91 13.23
N THR A 231 11.21 11.61 14.47
CA THR A 231 11.15 10.26 15.03
C THR A 231 9.70 9.75 15.06
N TRP A 232 8.76 10.61 15.46
CA TRP A 232 7.34 10.27 15.41
C TRP A 232 6.86 9.98 13.99
N MET A 233 7.26 10.79 13.00
CA MET A 233 6.92 10.57 11.59
C MET A 233 7.47 9.23 11.07
N ILE A 234 8.68 8.84 11.48
CA ILE A 234 9.26 7.52 11.14
C ILE A 234 8.44 6.40 11.78
N LEU A 235 8.24 6.44 13.10
CA LEU A 235 7.60 5.34 13.82
C LEU A 235 6.11 5.20 13.48
N SER A 236 5.37 6.30 13.39
CA SER A 236 3.96 6.29 12.99
C SER A 236 3.79 5.86 11.53
N GLY A 237 4.67 6.33 10.64
CA GLY A 237 4.71 5.91 9.25
C GLY A 237 5.04 4.42 9.09
N LEU A 238 6.09 3.94 9.77
CA LEU A 238 6.42 2.51 9.79
C LEU A 238 5.23 1.68 10.29
N GLY A 239 4.60 2.09 11.38
CA GLY A 239 3.43 1.44 11.93
C GLY A 239 2.27 1.36 10.93
N ALA A 240 1.97 2.46 10.24
CA ALA A 240 0.93 2.52 9.22
C ALA A 240 1.23 1.58 8.03
N TYR A 241 2.46 1.59 7.52
CA TYR A 241 2.84 0.72 6.39
C TYR A 241 2.94 -0.75 6.79
N LEU A 242 3.36 -1.09 8.01
CA LEU A 242 3.31 -2.46 8.52
C LEU A 242 1.87 -2.99 8.60
N ALA A 243 0.90 -2.12 8.88
CA ALA A 243 -0.52 -2.49 8.86
C ALA A 243 -1.10 -2.53 7.44
N TYR A 244 -0.63 -1.68 6.52
CA TYR A 244 -1.18 -1.52 5.17
C TYR A 244 -0.61 -2.50 4.14
N VAL A 245 0.73 -2.66 4.07
CA VAL A 245 1.40 -3.41 2.99
C VAL A 245 1.02 -4.89 2.93
N PRO A 246 0.80 -5.60 4.06
CA PRO A 246 0.37 -7.00 4.01
C PRO A 246 -0.93 -7.26 3.25
N TYR A 247 -1.85 -6.29 3.14
CA TYR A 247 -3.09 -6.44 2.36
C TYR A 247 -2.81 -6.75 0.89
N GLY A 248 -1.90 -6.02 0.28
CA GLY A 248 -1.55 -6.18 -1.13
C GLY A 248 -0.53 -7.28 -1.43
N SER A 249 0.11 -7.85 -0.40
CA SER A 249 1.25 -8.76 -0.59
C SER A 249 1.04 -10.18 -0.06
N VAL A 250 0.52 -10.35 1.14
CA VAL A 250 0.55 -11.66 1.85
C VAL A 250 -0.80 -12.06 2.43
N LEU A 251 -1.58 -11.12 2.96
CA LEU A 251 -2.75 -11.40 3.78
C LEU A 251 -3.81 -12.26 3.06
N PHE A 252 -4.23 -11.86 1.86
CA PHE A 252 -5.29 -12.57 1.13
C PHE A 252 -4.79 -13.88 0.52
N ASP A 253 -3.55 -13.96 0.06
CA ASP A 253 -2.96 -15.21 -0.43
C ASP A 253 -2.93 -16.25 0.69
N ARG A 254 -2.48 -15.87 1.90
CA ARG A 254 -2.45 -16.75 3.08
C ARG A 254 -3.86 -17.11 3.58
N THR A 255 -4.81 -16.17 3.52
CA THR A 255 -6.21 -16.42 3.89
C THR A 255 -6.85 -17.46 2.99
N ILE A 256 -6.70 -17.32 1.68
CA ILE A 256 -7.22 -18.26 0.68
C ILE A 256 -6.56 -19.63 0.81
N ALA A 257 -5.23 -19.66 0.96
CA ALA A 257 -4.49 -20.91 1.14
C ALA A 257 -4.86 -21.62 2.45
N TYR A 258 -5.09 -20.87 3.54
CA TYR A 258 -5.49 -21.44 4.83
C TYR A 258 -6.94 -21.99 4.81
N THR A 259 -7.85 -21.28 4.16
CA THR A 259 -9.28 -21.67 4.09
C THR A 259 -9.57 -22.69 2.99
N HIS A 260 -8.59 -23.02 2.13
CA HIS A 260 -8.76 -23.88 0.95
C HIS A 260 -9.90 -23.43 0.03
N PHE A 261 -10.15 -22.12 -0.05
CA PHE A 261 -11.18 -21.60 -0.93
C PHE A 261 -10.65 -21.56 -2.38
N ALA A 262 -11.46 -22.06 -3.31
CA ALA A 262 -11.16 -21.98 -4.73
C ALA A 262 -11.37 -20.55 -5.24
N GLY A 263 -10.34 -19.71 -5.16
CA GLY A 263 -10.42 -18.29 -5.54
C GLY A 263 -9.05 -17.64 -5.65
N THR A 264 -9.02 -16.35 -5.98
CA THR A 264 -7.79 -15.55 -6.10
C THR A 264 -7.79 -14.41 -5.10
N ALA A 265 -6.61 -14.12 -4.53
CA ALA A 265 -6.37 -12.95 -3.68
C ALA A 265 -6.67 -11.63 -4.40
N VAL A 266 -6.46 -11.60 -5.73
CA VAL A 266 -6.62 -10.41 -6.58
C VAL A 266 -8.00 -9.76 -6.41
N PHE A 267 -9.07 -10.55 -6.35
CA PHE A 267 -10.41 -9.99 -6.14
C PHE A 267 -10.54 -9.29 -4.78
N ALA A 268 -10.03 -9.90 -3.71
CA ALA A 268 -10.08 -9.31 -2.37
C ALA A 268 -9.21 -8.04 -2.28
N ILE A 269 -8.04 -8.03 -2.91
CA ILE A 269 -7.16 -6.87 -3.00
C ILE A 269 -7.87 -5.72 -3.70
N TYR A 270 -8.41 -5.92 -4.91
CA TYR A 270 -9.13 -4.87 -5.64
C TYR A 270 -10.37 -4.37 -4.91
N LEU A 271 -11.07 -5.24 -4.19
CA LEU A 271 -12.23 -4.84 -3.40
C LEU A 271 -11.82 -3.91 -2.25
N THR A 272 -10.77 -4.29 -1.50
CA THR A 272 -10.26 -3.47 -0.40
C THR A 272 -9.68 -2.16 -0.92
N ASP A 273 -8.94 -2.17 -2.03
CA ASP A 273 -8.39 -0.97 -2.66
C ASP A 273 -9.51 -0.01 -3.09
N ALA A 274 -10.53 -0.50 -3.77
CA ALA A 274 -11.67 0.34 -4.19
C ALA A 274 -12.35 1.01 -2.99
N ILE A 275 -12.54 0.27 -1.89
CA ILE A 275 -13.11 0.81 -0.64
C ILE A 275 -12.11 1.77 0.02
N GLY A 276 -10.83 1.44 0.07
CA GLY A 276 -9.78 2.25 0.68
C GLY A 276 -9.65 3.63 0.02
N TYR A 277 -9.65 3.70 -1.30
CA TYR A 277 -9.56 4.98 -2.01
C TYR A 277 -10.79 5.89 -1.79
N THR A 278 -11.98 5.31 -1.56
CA THR A 278 -13.13 6.14 -1.14
C THR A 278 -12.90 6.75 0.24
N GLY A 279 -12.21 6.03 1.13
CA GLY A 279 -11.78 6.55 2.44
C GLY A 279 -10.79 7.69 2.32
N SER A 280 -9.81 7.56 1.44
CA SER A 280 -8.82 8.61 1.18
C SER A 280 -9.47 9.91 0.70
N VAL A 281 -10.34 9.84 -0.29
CA VAL A 281 -11.09 11.02 -0.76
C VAL A 281 -12.00 11.57 0.34
N GLY A 282 -12.67 10.68 1.08
CA GLY A 282 -13.61 11.06 2.14
C GLY A 282 -12.95 11.84 3.27
N ILE A 283 -11.75 11.43 3.73
CA ILE A 283 -11.07 12.10 4.84
C ILE A 283 -10.55 13.49 4.45
N GLN A 284 -10.09 13.65 3.21
CA GLN A 284 -9.64 14.94 2.69
C GLN A 284 -10.79 15.92 2.62
N LEU A 285 -11.93 15.51 2.03
CA LEU A 285 -13.13 16.32 1.98
C LEU A 285 -13.65 16.65 3.38
N PHE A 286 -13.62 15.69 4.31
CA PHE A 286 -14.03 15.90 5.69
C PHE A 286 -13.17 16.97 6.37
N LYS A 287 -11.83 16.88 6.24
CA LYS A 287 -10.90 17.86 6.81
C LYS A 287 -11.16 19.25 6.25
N ASP A 288 -11.28 19.37 4.92
CA ASP A 288 -11.39 20.69 4.26
C ASP A 288 -12.76 21.32 4.46
N LEU A 289 -13.85 20.54 4.47
CA LEU A 289 -15.22 21.06 4.59
C LEU A 289 -15.66 21.30 6.04
N PHE A 290 -15.22 20.47 6.99
CA PHE A 290 -15.75 20.48 8.36
C PHE A 290 -14.76 20.98 9.41
N GLN A 291 -13.46 20.91 9.14
CA GLN A 291 -12.44 21.34 10.10
C GLN A 291 -11.67 22.61 9.68
N GLY A 292 -11.83 23.08 8.45
CA GLY A 292 -11.29 24.35 7.98
C GLY A 292 -9.83 24.62 8.41
N ASP A 293 -9.60 25.75 9.10
CA ASP A 293 -8.28 26.23 9.50
C ASP A 293 -7.65 25.51 10.70
N SER A 294 -8.22 24.37 11.16
CA SER A 294 -7.61 23.62 12.26
C SER A 294 -6.23 23.07 11.86
N SER A 295 -5.30 23.00 12.84
CA SER A 295 -3.95 22.44 12.67
C SER A 295 -4.00 21.06 12.02
N ARG A 296 -3.21 20.86 10.95
CA ARG A 296 -3.06 19.54 10.31
C ARG A 296 -2.37 18.55 11.22
N LEU A 297 -1.41 19.01 12.02
CA LEU A 297 -0.74 18.18 13.01
C LEU A 297 -1.73 17.72 14.09
N GLY A 298 -2.54 18.65 14.62
CA GLY A 298 -3.57 18.31 15.62
C GLY A 298 -4.58 17.28 15.09
N PHE A 299 -5.06 17.46 13.86
CA PHE A 299 -5.93 16.49 13.19
C PHE A 299 -5.23 15.13 13.03
N MET A 300 -3.99 15.13 12.54
CA MET A 300 -3.20 13.92 12.32
C MET A 300 -2.97 13.13 13.60
N LEU A 301 -2.66 13.80 14.71
CA LEU A 301 -2.51 13.16 16.04
C LEU A 301 -3.81 12.49 16.50
N GLY A 302 -4.93 13.19 16.38
CA GLY A 302 -6.26 12.63 16.69
C GLY A 302 -6.59 11.43 15.80
N PHE A 303 -6.35 11.55 14.49
CA PHE A 303 -6.59 10.47 13.54
C PHE A 303 -5.68 9.26 13.76
N THR A 304 -4.41 9.48 14.16
CA THR A 304 -3.47 8.41 14.52
C THR A 304 -3.98 7.62 15.72
N ASN A 305 -4.40 8.30 16.79
CA ASN A 305 -4.94 7.65 17.97
C ASN A 305 -6.23 6.87 17.65
N PHE A 306 -7.14 7.48 16.88
CA PHE A 306 -8.35 6.81 16.42
C PHE A 306 -8.03 5.55 15.61
N MET A 307 -7.10 5.65 14.66
CA MET A 307 -6.73 4.54 13.79
C MET A 307 -6.00 3.43 14.54
N ALA A 308 -5.13 3.79 15.48
CA ALA A 308 -4.42 2.82 16.32
C ALA A 308 -5.40 1.95 17.13
N ILE A 309 -6.44 2.55 17.70
CA ILE A 309 -7.42 1.84 18.51
C ILE A 309 -8.41 1.07 17.62
N LEU A 310 -9.10 1.76 16.72
CA LEU A 310 -10.13 1.15 15.87
C LEU A 310 -9.55 0.07 14.96
N GLY A 311 -8.43 0.39 14.28
CA GLY A 311 -7.76 -0.55 13.38
C GLY A 311 -7.28 -1.79 14.13
N PHE A 312 -6.71 -1.63 15.34
CA PHE A 312 -6.29 -2.76 16.16
C PHE A 312 -7.45 -3.67 16.51
N VAL A 313 -8.59 -3.12 16.95
CA VAL A 313 -9.80 -3.90 17.26
C VAL A 313 -10.33 -4.62 16.02
N LEU A 314 -10.45 -3.91 14.88
CA LEU A 314 -10.97 -4.49 13.65
C LEU A 314 -10.08 -5.64 13.13
N LEU A 315 -8.75 -5.45 13.14
CA LEU A 315 -7.81 -6.49 12.71
C LEU A 315 -7.77 -7.68 13.69
N LEU A 316 -7.85 -7.44 15.00
CA LEU A 316 -7.91 -8.51 15.99
C LEU A 316 -9.18 -9.34 15.82
N LEU A 317 -10.34 -8.70 15.67
CA LEU A 317 -11.60 -9.39 15.41
C LEU A 317 -11.58 -10.17 14.10
N SER A 318 -10.99 -9.60 13.05
CA SER A 318 -10.80 -10.28 11.76
C SER A 318 -9.90 -11.51 11.90
N LEU A 319 -8.78 -11.41 12.61
CA LEU A 319 -7.91 -12.55 12.90
C LEU A 319 -8.67 -13.66 13.62
N LEU A 320 -9.38 -13.32 14.70
CA LEU A 320 -10.17 -14.27 15.49
C LEU A 320 -11.27 -14.94 14.64
N TYR A 321 -11.88 -14.20 13.74
CA TYR A 321 -12.86 -14.74 12.80
C TYR A 321 -12.21 -15.76 11.86
N PHE A 322 -11.13 -15.40 11.15
CA PHE A 322 -10.50 -16.29 10.18
C PHE A 322 -9.90 -17.54 10.82
N LEU A 323 -9.39 -17.45 12.04
CA LEU A 323 -8.89 -18.64 12.77
C LEU A 323 -10.01 -19.62 13.16
N ARG A 324 -11.27 -19.16 13.24
CA ARG A 324 -12.45 -20.01 13.52
C ARG A 324 -13.08 -20.60 12.25
N VAL A 325 -12.78 -20.05 11.09
CA VAL A 325 -13.25 -20.60 9.81
C VAL A 325 -12.63 -21.98 9.60
N LYS A 326 -13.47 -23.00 9.49
CA LYS A 326 -12.99 -24.36 9.17
C LYS A 326 -12.53 -24.38 7.71
N PRO A 327 -11.32 -24.91 7.41
CA PRO A 327 -10.89 -25.13 6.03
C PRO A 327 -11.93 -26.01 5.29
N ALA A 328 -12.20 -25.68 4.04
CA ALA A 328 -13.03 -26.55 3.21
C ALA A 328 -12.32 -27.94 3.10
N SER A 329 -13.10 -29.01 3.25
CA SER A 329 -12.55 -30.37 3.06
C SER A 329 -11.96 -30.45 1.65
N THR A 330 -10.68 -30.81 1.55
CA THR A 330 -10.03 -31.06 0.27
C THR A 330 -10.87 -32.08 -0.50
N PRO A 331 -11.27 -31.83 -1.75
CA PRO A 331 -11.91 -32.86 -2.57
C PRO A 331 -10.97 -34.06 -2.57
N GLN A 332 -11.44 -35.20 -2.06
CA GLN A 332 -10.70 -36.46 -2.22
C GLN A 332 -10.47 -36.65 -3.73
N ALA A 333 -9.22 -36.72 -4.14
CA ALA A 333 -8.88 -37.17 -5.49
C ALA A 333 -9.62 -38.48 -5.68
N THR A 334 -10.64 -38.49 -6.51
CA THR A 334 -11.26 -39.76 -6.97
C THR A 334 -10.14 -40.59 -7.56
N SER A 335 -9.77 -41.63 -6.85
CA SER A 335 -8.87 -42.66 -7.39
C SER A 335 -9.45 -43.09 -8.73
N PRO A 336 -8.65 -43.16 -9.80
CA PRO A 336 -9.13 -43.71 -11.07
C PRO A 336 -9.65 -45.12 -10.80
N GLU A 337 -10.89 -45.40 -11.18
CA GLU A 337 -11.43 -46.76 -11.13
C GLU A 337 -10.49 -47.68 -11.92
N PRO A 338 -10.11 -48.82 -11.36
CA PRO A 338 -9.31 -49.81 -12.09
C PRO A 338 -10.14 -50.31 -13.28
N GLY A 339 -9.63 -50.01 -14.49
CA GLY A 339 -10.29 -50.32 -15.74
C GLY A 339 -10.92 -51.69 -15.79
N SER A 340 -12.19 -51.74 -16.17
CA SER A 340 -12.84 -52.92 -16.67
C SER A 340 -12.20 -53.33 -18.01
N SER A 341 -11.27 -54.26 -17.95
CA SER A 341 -10.84 -55.01 -19.11
C SER A 341 -11.95 -56.00 -19.50
N THR A 342 -12.62 -55.77 -20.60
CA THR A 342 -13.19 -56.82 -21.48
C THR A 342 -13.00 -56.38 -22.92
#